data_f8810692cac2e3602129dbfa0edf066b
#
_entry.id   f8810692cac2e3602129dbfa0edf066b
#
_cell.length_a   1.000
_cell.length_b   1.000
_cell.length_c   1.000
_cell.angle_alpha   90.00
_cell.angle_beta   90.00
_cell.angle_gamma   90.00
#
_symmetry.space_group_name_H-M   'P 1'
#
loop_
_entity.id
_entity.type
_entity.pdbx_description
1 polymer ?
#
loop_
_entity_poly.entity_id
_entity_poly.type
_entity_poly.pdbx_seq_one_letter_code
_entity_poly.pdbx_strand_id
1 'polypeptide(L)'
;MSVLRSLEILIVDDGSTDSTASLAHTYEQKYPYSFKVLSKENGGHGSTINYAIPRATGKYFKVVDGDDWLDKSLLPQFVQLLKHTHSDVISNDFNLVDDRTKKVTKRRKAVSNSYHYNREWGFAEAVMDPLITIHSMTIRTDVLQKNDIRVDEHCFYEDQEYILYPIPYCTSITFSPLPLYQYRLGRSGQSVDIKMMIKRHDQHLKVLDALFEYNNVHGNLQTYKKQYLERGIAEAVDDEYQIFLAKGNDTRNVEHMKKFDEMLREEHPGVYRACSRKSVWMLRKTGFKIFPMAAWVYSRLRGN
;
A
#
# COMPACT_ATOMS: atom_id res chain seq x y z
N MET A 1 7.79 28.90 -14.01
CA MET A 1 6.36 28.51 -13.95
C MET A 1 6.10 27.88 -12.59
N SER A 2 4.96 28.19 -11.96
CA SER A 2 4.57 27.56 -10.69
C SER A 2 4.39 26.05 -10.91
N VAL A 3 4.96 25.23 -10.01
CA VAL A 3 4.82 23.76 -10.02
C VAL A 3 3.35 23.34 -10.08
N LEU A 4 2.47 24.10 -9.46
CA LEU A 4 1.02 23.85 -9.45
C LEU A 4 0.41 23.71 -10.86
N ARG A 5 0.92 24.43 -11.86
CA ARG A 5 0.42 24.29 -13.25
C ARG A 5 0.75 22.94 -13.91
N SER A 6 1.64 22.14 -13.30
CA SER A 6 1.97 20.79 -13.74
C SER A 6 1.26 19.72 -12.92
N LEU A 7 0.38 20.10 -12.01
CA LEU A 7 -0.34 19.21 -11.10
C LEU A 7 -1.84 19.32 -11.34
N GLU A 8 -2.49 18.18 -11.42
CA GLU A 8 -3.93 18.01 -11.22
C GLU A 8 -4.13 17.38 -9.84
N ILE A 9 -4.78 18.07 -8.94
CA ILE A 9 -5.05 17.64 -7.57
C ILE A 9 -6.53 17.36 -7.46
N LEU A 10 -6.90 16.09 -7.46
CA LEU A 10 -8.27 15.62 -7.28
C LEU A 10 -8.50 15.40 -5.79
N ILE A 11 -9.27 16.26 -5.14
CA ILE A 11 -9.68 16.08 -3.76
C ILE A 11 -11.00 15.31 -3.78
N VAL A 12 -10.96 14.03 -3.44
CA VAL A 12 -12.16 13.21 -3.37
C VAL A 12 -12.73 13.30 -1.95
N ASP A 13 -13.84 13.97 -1.81
CA ASP A 13 -14.60 14.05 -0.56
C ASP A 13 -15.57 12.87 -0.47
N ASP A 14 -15.29 11.93 0.42
CA ASP A 14 -16.02 10.68 0.62
C ASP A 14 -17.19 10.85 1.61
N GLY A 15 -17.99 11.89 1.39
CA GLY A 15 -19.17 12.17 2.19
C GLY A 15 -18.85 12.77 3.57
N SER A 16 -17.91 13.71 3.65
CA SER A 16 -17.57 14.39 4.90
C SER A 16 -18.76 15.16 5.46
N THR A 17 -18.93 15.09 6.78
CA THR A 17 -19.99 15.80 7.52
C THR A 17 -19.49 17.03 8.26
N ASP A 18 -18.19 17.30 8.19
CA ASP A 18 -17.51 18.46 8.77
C ASP A 18 -17.16 19.52 7.73
N SER A 19 -16.25 20.43 8.05
CA SER A 19 -15.83 21.51 7.13
C SER A 19 -14.86 21.08 6.02
N THR A 20 -14.55 19.79 5.86
CA THR A 20 -13.56 19.27 4.90
C THR A 20 -13.91 19.69 3.47
N ALA A 21 -15.13 19.43 3.00
CA ALA A 21 -15.57 19.81 1.65
C ALA A 21 -15.48 21.33 1.42
N SER A 22 -15.93 22.13 2.39
CA SER A 22 -15.87 23.60 2.30
C SER A 22 -14.43 24.10 2.20
N LEU A 23 -13.52 23.53 2.98
CA LEU A 23 -12.09 23.84 2.92
C LEU A 23 -11.50 23.47 1.55
N ALA A 24 -11.83 22.29 1.03
CA ALA A 24 -11.38 21.83 -0.29
C ALA A 24 -11.81 22.81 -1.40
N HIS A 25 -13.06 23.25 -1.39
CA HIS A 25 -13.58 24.24 -2.35
C HIS A 25 -12.87 25.60 -2.28
N THR A 26 -12.35 26.02 -1.12
CA THR A 26 -11.53 27.25 -1.06
C THR A 26 -10.24 27.14 -1.88
N TYR A 27 -9.63 25.96 -1.91
CA TYR A 27 -8.45 25.71 -2.74
C TYR A 27 -8.80 25.60 -4.21
N GLU A 28 -9.91 24.96 -4.56
CA GLU A 28 -10.40 24.87 -5.94
C GLU A 28 -10.68 26.27 -6.51
N GLN A 29 -11.37 27.14 -5.76
CA GLN A 29 -11.62 28.52 -6.17
C GLN A 29 -10.33 29.33 -6.34
N LYS A 30 -9.35 29.12 -5.45
CA LYS A 30 -8.06 29.84 -5.50
C LYS A 30 -7.15 29.37 -6.62
N TYR A 31 -7.21 28.09 -6.98
CA TYR A 31 -6.33 27.45 -7.96
C TYR A 31 -7.10 26.52 -8.91
N PRO A 32 -8.06 27.04 -9.69
CA PRO A 32 -9.03 26.23 -10.46
C PRO A 32 -8.39 25.38 -11.58
N TYR A 33 -7.16 25.71 -11.99
CA TYR A 33 -6.43 24.94 -12.99
C TYR A 33 -5.70 23.71 -12.41
N SER A 34 -5.61 23.62 -11.08
CA SER A 34 -4.84 22.57 -10.42
C SER A 34 -5.66 21.75 -9.44
N PHE A 35 -6.65 22.33 -8.80
CA PHE A 35 -7.48 21.67 -7.81
C PHE A 35 -8.89 21.43 -8.35
N LYS A 36 -9.39 20.23 -8.13
CA LYS A 36 -10.77 19.82 -8.41
C LYS A 36 -11.34 19.08 -7.21
N VAL A 37 -12.48 19.47 -6.74
CA VAL A 37 -13.20 18.77 -5.66
C VAL A 37 -14.22 17.82 -6.27
N LEU A 38 -14.16 16.58 -5.86
CA LEU A 38 -15.02 15.50 -6.32
C LEU A 38 -15.77 14.93 -5.11
N SER A 39 -17.01 15.35 -4.91
CA SER A 39 -17.84 14.85 -3.80
C SER A 39 -18.60 13.60 -4.20
N LYS A 40 -18.68 12.64 -3.29
CA LYS A 40 -19.45 11.38 -3.44
C LYS A 40 -20.00 10.91 -2.10
N GLU A 41 -20.93 9.97 -2.15
CA GLU A 41 -21.37 9.25 -0.95
C GLU A 41 -20.22 8.41 -0.37
N ASN A 42 -20.22 8.22 0.96
CA ASN A 42 -19.16 7.47 1.64
C ASN A 42 -19.11 6.02 1.14
N GLY A 43 -17.95 5.62 0.69
CA GLY A 43 -17.65 4.26 0.23
C GLY A 43 -16.30 3.74 0.73
N GLY A 44 -15.62 4.52 1.58
CA GLY A 44 -14.29 4.21 2.10
C GLY A 44 -13.16 4.62 1.15
N HIS A 45 -11.92 4.45 1.62
CA HIS A 45 -10.73 4.91 0.93
C HIS A 45 -10.61 4.32 -0.49
N GLY A 46 -10.84 3.01 -0.68
CA GLY A 46 -10.80 2.39 -2.01
C GLY A 46 -11.78 3.01 -3.00
N SER A 47 -12.97 3.41 -2.54
CA SER A 47 -13.94 4.08 -3.40
C SER A 47 -13.47 5.44 -3.89
N THR A 48 -12.64 6.15 -3.11
CA THR A 48 -12.06 7.43 -3.54
C THR A 48 -11.04 7.23 -4.65
N ILE A 49 -10.24 6.16 -4.57
CA ILE A 49 -9.28 5.76 -5.61
C ILE A 49 -10.04 5.39 -6.89
N ASN A 50 -11.06 4.52 -6.80
CA ASN A 50 -11.90 4.10 -7.92
C ASN A 50 -12.62 5.27 -8.58
N TYR A 51 -13.00 6.28 -7.80
CA TYR A 51 -13.67 7.48 -8.31
C TYR A 51 -12.71 8.44 -9.01
N ALA A 52 -11.46 8.54 -8.52
CA ALA A 52 -10.44 9.43 -9.06
C ALA A 52 -9.79 8.89 -10.36
N ILE A 53 -9.47 7.60 -10.44
CA ILE A 53 -8.75 7.01 -11.58
C ILE A 53 -9.38 7.39 -12.93
N PRO A 54 -10.69 7.17 -13.21
CA PRO A 54 -11.27 7.47 -14.51
C PRO A 54 -11.37 8.98 -14.81
N ARG A 55 -11.18 9.83 -13.80
CA ARG A 55 -11.27 11.30 -13.91
C ARG A 55 -9.91 11.98 -14.02
N ALA A 56 -8.84 11.24 -13.72
CA ALA A 56 -7.50 11.76 -13.80
C ALA A 56 -7.07 11.99 -15.26
N THR A 57 -6.52 13.18 -15.54
CA THR A 57 -6.02 13.57 -16.87
C THR A 57 -4.50 13.69 -16.92
N GLY A 58 -3.83 13.66 -15.77
CA GLY A 58 -2.38 13.73 -15.66
C GLY A 58 -1.70 12.46 -16.19
N LYS A 59 -0.46 12.60 -16.70
CA LYS A 59 0.35 11.48 -17.16
C LYS A 59 0.59 10.40 -16.08
N TYR A 60 0.74 10.84 -14.85
CA TYR A 60 1.00 10.00 -13.69
C TYR A 60 -0.05 10.24 -12.61
N PHE A 61 -0.37 9.18 -11.90
CA PHE A 61 -1.31 9.15 -10.79
C PHE A 61 -0.57 8.81 -9.49
N LYS A 62 -0.86 9.53 -8.41
CA LYS A 62 -0.34 9.25 -7.08
C LYS A 62 -1.43 9.46 -6.05
N VAL A 63 -1.63 8.47 -5.19
CA VAL A 63 -2.51 8.60 -4.02
C VAL A 63 -1.79 9.35 -2.91
N VAL A 64 -2.50 10.24 -2.24
CA VAL A 64 -2.05 10.93 -1.03
C VAL A 64 -3.19 10.91 -0.02
N ASP A 65 -2.95 10.27 1.12
CA ASP A 65 -3.94 10.15 2.19
C ASP A 65 -4.23 11.51 2.82
N GLY A 66 -5.48 11.73 3.23
CA GLY A 66 -5.93 13.02 3.75
C GLY A 66 -5.27 13.46 5.06
N ASP A 67 -4.59 12.55 5.75
CA ASP A 67 -3.86 12.83 6.98
C ASP A 67 -2.33 12.91 6.78
N ASP A 68 -1.85 12.73 5.55
CA ASP A 68 -0.45 12.80 5.15
C ASP A 68 -0.17 14.02 4.27
N TRP A 69 1.07 14.19 3.82
CA TRP A 69 1.45 15.28 2.90
C TRP A 69 2.67 14.96 2.04
N LEU A 70 2.84 15.73 0.98
CA LEU A 70 4.06 15.74 0.18
C LEU A 70 4.98 16.88 0.63
N ASP A 71 6.29 16.63 0.67
CA ASP A 71 7.27 17.69 0.95
C ASP A 71 7.28 18.71 -0.20
N LYS A 72 6.76 19.90 0.09
CA LYS A 72 6.66 20.99 -0.89
C LYS A 72 7.99 21.42 -1.49
N SER A 73 9.09 21.24 -0.75
CA SER A 73 10.44 21.63 -1.21
C SER A 73 10.99 20.66 -2.25
N LEU A 74 10.56 19.39 -2.20
CA LEU A 74 10.97 18.33 -3.12
C LEU A 74 10.05 18.21 -4.34
N LEU A 75 8.84 18.74 -4.26
CA LEU A 75 7.84 18.62 -5.31
C LEU A 75 8.29 19.16 -6.68
N PRO A 76 9.01 20.31 -6.80
CA PRO A 76 9.53 20.76 -8.09
C PRO A 76 10.48 19.76 -8.75
N GLN A 77 11.38 19.17 -7.95
CA GLN A 77 12.35 18.19 -8.42
C GLN A 77 11.64 16.90 -8.84
N PHE A 78 10.64 16.46 -8.09
CA PHE A 78 9.85 15.28 -8.43
C PHE A 78 9.06 15.50 -9.73
N VAL A 79 8.41 16.64 -9.92
CA VAL A 79 7.72 16.98 -11.18
C VAL A 79 8.67 16.99 -12.36
N GLN A 80 9.92 17.47 -12.20
CA GLN A 80 10.92 17.36 -13.26
C GLN A 80 11.26 15.90 -13.59
N LEU A 81 11.43 15.04 -12.60
CA LEU A 81 11.61 13.60 -12.81
C LEU A 81 10.44 13.03 -13.64
N LEU A 82 9.19 13.32 -13.29
CA LEU A 82 8.00 12.81 -14.00
C LEU A 82 7.92 13.29 -15.45
N LYS A 83 8.44 14.47 -15.76
CA LYS A 83 8.48 15.00 -17.14
C LYS A 83 9.44 14.22 -18.04
N HIS A 84 10.54 13.73 -17.47
CA HIS A 84 11.63 13.11 -18.23
C HIS A 84 11.61 11.58 -18.21
N THR A 85 10.90 10.96 -17.25
CA THR A 85 10.76 9.50 -17.22
C THR A 85 9.61 9.02 -18.08
N HIS A 86 9.76 7.79 -18.59
CA HIS A 86 8.72 7.08 -19.35
C HIS A 86 8.27 5.80 -18.64
N SER A 87 8.86 5.48 -17.49
CA SER A 87 8.53 4.28 -16.72
C SER A 87 7.06 4.19 -16.37
N ASP A 88 6.55 2.97 -16.35
CA ASP A 88 5.16 2.70 -15.92
C ASP A 88 4.96 3.03 -14.44
N VAL A 89 5.98 2.75 -13.61
CA VAL A 89 5.97 3.02 -12.17
C VAL A 89 7.18 3.86 -11.77
N ILE A 90 6.97 4.80 -10.87
CA ILE A 90 8.02 5.49 -10.14
C ILE A 90 7.84 5.12 -8.66
N SER A 91 8.88 4.58 -8.03
CA SER A 91 8.94 4.33 -6.60
C SER A 91 9.92 5.28 -5.95
N ASN A 92 9.43 6.16 -5.08
CA ASN A 92 10.25 7.12 -4.37
C ASN A 92 10.44 6.73 -2.90
N ASP A 93 11.55 7.19 -2.31
CA ASP A 93 11.71 7.15 -0.87
C ASP A 93 10.59 7.93 -0.18
N PHE A 94 10.31 7.59 1.07
CA PHE A 94 9.38 8.34 1.90
C PHE A 94 9.82 8.38 3.36
N ASN A 95 9.27 9.32 4.12
CA ASN A 95 9.55 9.48 5.53
C ASN A 95 8.40 8.97 6.38
N LEU A 96 8.73 8.32 7.49
CA LEU A 96 7.80 8.11 8.60
C LEU A 96 7.92 9.30 9.54
N VAL A 97 6.79 9.92 9.87
CA VAL A 97 6.72 11.13 10.69
C VAL A 97 5.89 10.86 11.93
N ASP A 98 6.43 11.14 13.09
CA ASP A 98 5.69 11.02 14.36
C ASP A 98 4.62 12.11 14.44
N ASP A 99 3.35 11.71 14.68
CA ASP A 99 2.21 12.63 14.70
C ASP A 99 2.34 13.73 15.75
N ARG A 100 2.83 13.40 16.94
CA ARG A 100 2.92 14.33 18.07
C ARG A 100 4.04 15.35 17.88
N THR A 101 5.24 14.86 17.49
CA THR A 101 6.44 15.72 17.40
C THR A 101 6.65 16.35 16.04
N LYS A 102 5.95 15.85 15.00
CA LYS A 102 6.12 16.19 13.58
C LYS A 102 7.55 15.97 13.07
N LYS A 103 8.33 15.16 13.75
CA LYS A 103 9.70 14.83 13.36
C LYS A 103 9.74 13.55 12.54
N VAL A 104 10.64 13.52 11.57
CA VAL A 104 10.97 12.30 10.83
C VAL A 104 11.62 11.29 11.78
N THR A 105 11.01 10.13 11.91
CA THR A 105 11.52 9.02 12.74
C THR A 105 12.33 8.03 11.94
N LYS A 106 11.97 7.84 10.67
CA LYS A 106 12.67 6.92 9.77
C LYS A 106 12.44 7.31 8.31
N ARG A 107 13.47 7.16 7.49
CA ARG A 107 13.34 7.17 6.03
C ARG A 107 13.23 5.74 5.51
N ARG A 108 12.24 5.48 4.68
CA ARG A 108 12.07 4.23 3.94
C ARG A 108 12.65 4.41 2.54
N LYS A 109 13.57 3.54 2.18
CA LYS A 109 14.19 3.56 0.86
C LYS A 109 13.38 2.71 -0.12
N ALA A 110 13.25 3.19 -1.34
CA ALA A 110 12.58 2.46 -2.42
C ALA A 110 13.46 1.35 -3.02
N VAL A 111 14.76 1.32 -2.72
CA VAL A 111 15.73 0.37 -3.27
C VAL A 111 16.60 -0.26 -2.19
N SER A 112 17.05 -1.49 -2.47
CA SER A 112 18.08 -2.17 -1.68
C SER A 112 19.48 -1.66 -2.00
N ASN A 113 19.74 -1.32 -3.26
CA ASN A 113 21.01 -0.79 -3.72
C ASN A 113 20.84 0.60 -4.34
N SER A 114 21.57 1.59 -3.83
CA SER A 114 21.46 2.99 -4.26
C SER A 114 21.83 3.25 -5.72
N TYR A 115 22.55 2.35 -6.40
CA TYR A 115 22.84 2.51 -7.83
C TYR A 115 21.59 2.36 -8.72
N HIS A 116 20.49 1.83 -8.18
CA HIS A 116 19.21 1.75 -8.89
C HIS A 116 18.51 3.10 -9.04
N TYR A 117 18.89 4.13 -8.27
CA TYR A 117 18.24 5.44 -8.35
C TYR A 117 18.50 6.19 -9.65
N ASN A 118 17.52 7.05 -9.99
CA ASN A 118 17.59 8.07 -11.05
C ASN A 118 17.76 7.53 -12.47
N ARG A 119 17.39 6.30 -12.72
CA ARG A 119 17.32 5.74 -14.05
C ARG A 119 16.16 4.75 -14.18
N GLU A 120 15.77 4.51 -15.41
CA GLU A 120 14.76 3.51 -15.75
C GLU A 120 15.35 2.10 -15.75
N TRP A 121 14.60 1.16 -15.23
CA TRP A 121 14.90 -0.25 -15.18
C TRP A 121 13.77 -1.04 -15.82
N GLY A 122 14.07 -2.15 -16.45
CA GLY A 122 13.08 -3.18 -16.73
C GLY A 122 12.54 -3.73 -15.42
N PHE A 123 11.25 -4.00 -15.34
CA PHE A 123 10.64 -4.47 -14.09
C PHE A 123 11.28 -5.78 -13.58
N ALA A 124 11.76 -6.63 -14.50
CA ALA A 124 12.49 -7.86 -14.18
C ALA A 124 13.78 -7.62 -13.38
N GLU A 125 14.48 -6.52 -13.65
CA GLU A 125 15.76 -6.19 -13.00
C GLU A 125 15.54 -5.61 -11.59
N ALA A 126 14.36 -5.04 -11.35
CA ALA A 126 14.02 -4.33 -10.11
C ALA A 126 13.15 -5.16 -9.14
N VAL A 127 12.71 -6.35 -9.53
CA VAL A 127 11.74 -7.18 -8.80
C VAL A 127 12.22 -7.59 -7.39
N MET A 128 13.52 -7.62 -7.16
CA MET A 128 14.11 -8.00 -5.86
C MET A 128 14.28 -6.82 -4.90
N ASP A 129 14.04 -5.59 -5.35
CA ASP A 129 14.02 -4.42 -4.47
C ASP A 129 12.83 -4.48 -3.49
N PRO A 130 12.80 -3.60 -2.47
CA PRO A 130 11.66 -3.51 -1.56
C PRO A 130 10.33 -3.40 -2.32
N LEU A 131 9.29 -4.02 -1.79
CA LEU A 131 7.96 -3.90 -2.38
C LEU A 131 7.53 -2.43 -2.39
N ILE A 132 6.87 -2.06 -3.48
CA ILE A 132 6.26 -0.74 -3.64
C ILE A 132 5.12 -0.63 -2.63
N THR A 133 5.05 0.49 -1.94
CA THR A 133 3.92 0.81 -1.04
C THR A 133 3.12 1.95 -1.65
N ILE A 134 1.87 2.15 -1.22
CA ILE A 134 1.04 3.26 -1.69
C ILE A 134 1.74 4.63 -1.51
N HIS A 135 2.49 4.80 -0.41
CA HIS A 135 3.25 6.02 -0.12
C HIS A 135 4.39 6.29 -1.12
N SER A 136 5.04 5.22 -1.61
CA SER A 136 6.14 5.33 -2.58
C SER A 136 5.66 5.37 -4.03
N MET A 137 4.49 4.81 -4.33
CA MET A 137 4.01 4.58 -5.68
C MET A 137 3.55 5.85 -6.38
N THR A 138 4.01 6.02 -7.60
CA THR A 138 3.44 6.90 -8.62
C THR A 138 3.39 6.09 -9.90
N ILE A 139 2.25 6.02 -10.56
CA ILE A 139 2.03 5.12 -11.68
C ILE A 139 1.46 5.87 -12.88
N ARG A 140 1.73 5.41 -14.08
CA ARG A 140 1.10 5.95 -15.30
C ARG A 140 -0.42 5.81 -15.20
N THR A 141 -1.11 6.91 -15.41
CA THR A 141 -2.58 6.96 -15.34
C THR A 141 -3.21 5.99 -16.35
N ASP A 142 -2.64 5.90 -17.54
CA ASP A 142 -3.17 5.04 -18.58
C ASP A 142 -3.01 3.54 -18.27
N VAL A 143 -2.04 3.13 -17.44
CA VAL A 143 -1.95 1.76 -16.93
C VAL A 143 -3.15 1.42 -16.06
N LEU A 144 -3.56 2.34 -15.19
CA LEU A 144 -4.73 2.15 -14.34
C LEU A 144 -6.04 2.13 -15.16
N GLN A 145 -6.19 3.10 -16.07
CA GLN A 145 -7.42 3.28 -16.84
C GLN A 145 -7.66 2.20 -17.89
N LYS A 146 -6.61 1.83 -18.68
CA LYS A 146 -6.75 0.84 -19.74
C LYS A 146 -7.00 -0.58 -19.25
N ASN A 147 -6.59 -0.86 -18.02
CA ASN A 147 -6.75 -2.19 -17.40
C ASN A 147 -7.88 -2.20 -16.37
N ASP A 148 -8.71 -1.16 -16.30
CA ASP A 148 -9.85 -1.00 -15.38
C ASP A 148 -9.47 -1.40 -13.94
N ILE A 149 -8.32 -0.90 -13.47
CA ILE A 149 -7.85 -1.21 -12.11
C ILE A 149 -8.83 -0.64 -11.11
N ARG A 150 -9.42 -1.53 -10.31
CA ARG A 150 -10.37 -1.22 -9.25
C ARG A 150 -9.99 -1.98 -8.00
N VAL A 151 -10.14 -1.33 -6.87
CA VAL A 151 -9.92 -1.91 -5.54
C VAL A 151 -11.23 -2.06 -4.80
N ASP A 152 -11.23 -2.87 -3.76
CA ASP A 152 -12.40 -3.07 -2.90
C ASP A 152 -12.87 -1.76 -2.24
N GLU A 153 -14.18 -1.63 -2.12
CA GLU A 153 -14.83 -0.49 -1.45
C GLU A 153 -15.41 -0.92 -0.11
N HIS A 154 -15.70 0.06 0.76
CA HIS A 154 -16.24 -0.17 2.10
C HIS A 154 -15.38 -1.08 3.00
N CYS A 155 -14.07 -1.15 2.73
CA CYS A 155 -13.13 -1.90 3.55
C CYS A 155 -11.82 -1.12 3.74
N PHE A 156 -10.98 -1.62 4.65
CA PHE A 156 -9.59 -1.20 4.85
C PHE A 156 -8.65 -2.24 4.27
N TYR A 157 -7.39 -1.89 4.07
CA TYR A 157 -6.30 -2.73 3.56
C TYR A 157 -6.31 -2.94 2.04
N GLU A 158 -7.23 -2.32 1.32
CA GLU A 158 -7.32 -2.32 -0.15
C GLU A 158 -6.15 -1.60 -0.83
N ASP A 159 -5.31 -0.89 -0.07
CA ASP A 159 -4.02 -0.36 -0.52
C ASP A 159 -3.09 -1.46 -1.05
N GLN A 160 -3.21 -2.70 -0.52
CA GLN A 160 -2.52 -3.88 -1.03
C GLN A 160 -2.97 -4.22 -2.47
N GLU A 161 -4.27 -4.13 -2.74
CA GLU A 161 -4.82 -4.32 -4.08
C GLU A 161 -4.31 -3.23 -5.04
N TYR A 162 -4.37 -1.97 -4.59
CA TYR A 162 -3.93 -0.83 -5.41
C TYR A 162 -2.47 -0.96 -5.85
N ILE A 163 -1.57 -1.44 -5.00
CA ILE A 163 -0.16 -1.59 -5.33
C ILE A 163 0.15 -2.86 -6.13
N LEU A 164 -0.68 -3.90 -6.06
CA LEU A 164 -0.42 -5.19 -6.71
C LEU A 164 -1.17 -5.37 -8.02
N TYR A 165 -2.42 -4.92 -8.15
CA TYR A 165 -3.22 -5.12 -9.36
C TYR A 165 -2.62 -4.50 -10.64
N PRO A 166 -1.90 -3.37 -10.62
CA PRO A 166 -1.28 -2.86 -11.83
C PRO A 166 -0.02 -3.64 -12.29
N ILE A 167 0.61 -4.43 -11.41
CA ILE A 167 1.92 -5.07 -11.67
C ILE A 167 1.94 -5.94 -12.93
N PRO A 168 0.93 -6.75 -13.24
CA PRO A 168 0.90 -7.53 -14.49
C PRO A 168 1.11 -6.69 -15.76
N TYR A 169 0.70 -5.44 -15.72
CA TYR A 169 0.69 -4.53 -16.87
C TYR A 169 1.91 -3.59 -16.91
N CYS A 170 2.73 -3.57 -15.86
CA CYS A 170 3.94 -2.76 -15.78
C CYS A 170 5.13 -3.49 -16.39
N THR A 171 5.97 -2.77 -17.15
CA THR A 171 7.19 -3.29 -17.78
C THR A 171 8.45 -2.58 -17.30
N SER A 172 8.29 -1.37 -16.78
CA SER A 172 9.40 -0.51 -16.38
C SER A 172 9.14 0.23 -15.07
N ILE A 173 10.24 0.51 -14.36
CA ILE A 173 10.22 1.24 -13.10
C ILE A 173 11.40 2.20 -13.00
N THR A 174 11.16 3.37 -12.40
CA THR A 174 12.21 4.32 -12.00
C THR A 174 12.19 4.48 -10.49
N PHE A 175 13.35 4.37 -9.85
CA PHE A 175 13.49 4.65 -8.43
C PHE A 175 14.01 6.07 -8.20
N SER A 176 13.45 6.75 -7.21
CA SER A 176 13.84 8.11 -6.82
C SER A 176 14.28 8.19 -5.36
N PRO A 177 15.43 8.81 -5.07
CA PRO A 177 15.88 9.01 -3.70
C PRO A 177 15.13 10.13 -2.96
N LEU A 178 14.15 10.76 -3.59
CA LEU A 178 13.40 11.87 -2.99
C LEU A 178 12.44 11.32 -1.92
N PRO A 179 12.59 11.67 -0.63
CA PRO A 179 11.61 11.30 0.40
C PRO A 179 10.40 12.23 0.33
N LEU A 180 9.69 12.15 -0.80
CA LEU A 180 8.61 13.08 -1.14
C LEU A 180 7.43 12.97 -0.20
N TYR A 181 6.99 11.74 0.08
CA TYR A 181 5.81 11.46 0.89
C TYR A 181 6.16 11.45 2.38
N GLN A 182 5.32 12.11 3.18
CA GLN A 182 5.48 12.22 4.62
C GLN A 182 4.33 11.44 5.29
N TYR A 183 4.61 10.17 5.62
CA TYR A 183 3.65 9.27 6.23
C TYR A 183 3.56 9.48 7.73
N ARG A 184 2.43 9.96 8.21
CA ARG A 184 2.20 10.32 9.60
C ARG A 184 1.74 9.12 10.42
N LEU A 185 2.48 8.78 11.46
CA LEU A 185 2.22 7.65 12.34
C LEU A 185 2.04 8.09 13.80
N GLY A 186 1.33 7.26 14.57
CA GLY A 186 1.14 7.44 16.01
C GLY A 186 -0.17 8.12 16.40
N ARG A 187 -1.12 8.27 15.47
CA ARG A 187 -2.50 8.65 15.78
C ARG A 187 -3.27 7.43 16.28
N SER A 188 -4.13 7.65 17.27
CA SER A 188 -5.07 6.62 17.72
C SER A 188 -6.03 6.22 16.58
N GLY A 189 -6.26 4.93 16.41
CA GLY A 189 -7.24 4.39 15.46
C GLY A 189 -6.75 4.23 14.02
N GLN A 190 -5.45 4.42 13.75
CA GLN A 190 -4.88 4.12 12.44
C GLN A 190 -5.02 2.64 12.06
N SER A 191 -5.13 2.35 10.77
CA SER A 191 -5.32 0.98 10.24
C SER A 191 -4.19 0.02 10.64
N VAL A 192 -2.98 0.53 10.79
CA VAL A 192 -1.78 -0.23 11.22
C VAL A 192 -1.73 -0.55 12.72
N ASP A 193 -2.66 0.00 13.52
CA ASP A 193 -2.78 -0.37 14.94
C ASP A 193 -3.35 -1.79 15.05
N ILE A 194 -2.66 -2.66 15.78
CA ILE A 194 -3.04 -4.07 15.93
C ILE A 194 -4.45 -4.25 16.51
N LYS A 195 -4.90 -3.35 17.39
CA LYS A 195 -6.27 -3.39 17.94
C LYS A 195 -7.30 -3.12 16.83
N MET A 196 -6.98 -2.21 15.91
CA MET A 196 -7.82 -1.93 14.75
C MET A 196 -7.78 -3.08 13.74
N MET A 197 -6.63 -3.72 13.55
CA MET A 197 -6.51 -4.91 12.69
C MET A 197 -7.36 -6.07 13.23
N ILE A 198 -7.33 -6.33 14.53
CA ILE A 198 -8.21 -7.34 15.17
C ILE A 198 -9.69 -6.98 14.98
N LYS A 199 -10.06 -5.71 15.18
CA LYS A 199 -11.45 -5.23 15.03
C LYS A 199 -11.95 -5.35 13.58
N ARG A 200 -11.07 -5.18 12.60
CA ARG A 200 -11.37 -5.19 11.16
C ARG A 200 -10.88 -6.46 10.46
N HIS A 201 -10.72 -7.53 11.23
CA HIS A 201 -10.15 -8.79 10.73
C HIS A 201 -10.88 -9.34 9.51
N ASP A 202 -12.22 -9.28 9.51
CA ASP A 202 -13.03 -9.76 8.38
C ASP A 202 -12.74 -8.98 7.09
N GLN A 203 -12.42 -7.68 7.20
CA GLN A 203 -12.04 -6.86 6.05
C GLN A 203 -10.64 -7.22 5.54
N HIS A 204 -9.71 -7.53 6.45
CA HIS A 204 -8.39 -8.02 6.08
C HIS A 204 -8.45 -9.37 5.34
N LEU A 205 -9.30 -10.29 5.81
CA LEU A 205 -9.54 -11.57 5.14
C LEU A 205 -10.19 -11.37 3.76
N LYS A 206 -11.16 -10.45 3.64
CA LYS A 206 -11.77 -10.11 2.35
C LYS A 206 -10.74 -9.68 1.32
N VAL A 207 -9.82 -8.78 1.70
CA VAL A 207 -8.74 -8.32 0.81
C VAL A 207 -7.77 -9.46 0.48
N LEU A 208 -7.43 -10.31 1.45
CA LEU A 208 -6.60 -11.50 1.19
C LEU A 208 -7.24 -12.43 0.17
N ASP A 209 -8.54 -12.72 0.30
CA ASP A 209 -9.28 -13.56 -0.64
C ASP A 209 -9.25 -12.95 -2.06
N ALA A 210 -9.48 -11.64 -2.19
CA ALA A 210 -9.40 -10.93 -3.47
C ALA A 210 -7.98 -11.00 -4.08
N LEU A 211 -6.94 -10.86 -3.27
CA LEU A 211 -5.55 -10.98 -3.70
C LEU A 211 -5.20 -12.41 -4.13
N PHE A 212 -5.71 -13.43 -3.45
CA PHE A 212 -5.51 -14.83 -3.82
C PHE A 212 -6.20 -15.14 -5.16
N GLU A 213 -7.43 -14.69 -5.33
CA GLU A 213 -8.16 -14.84 -6.60
C GLU A 213 -7.41 -14.14 -7.74
N TYR A 214 -6.97 -12.88 -7.52
CA TYR A 214 -6.19 -12.13 -8.49
C TYR A 214 -4.90 -12.87 -8.89
N ASN A 215 -4.18 -13.42 -7.91
CA ASN A 215 -2.97 -14.20 -8.15
C ASN A 215 -3.23 -15.49 -8.95
N ASN A 216 -4.38 -16.14 -8.74
CA ASN A 216 -4.78 -17.34 -9.47
C ASN A 216 -5.15 -17.04 -10.91
N VAL A 217 -5.96 -16.01 -11.16
CA VAL A 217 -6.33 -15.53 -12.51
C VAL A 217 -5.08 -15.16 -13.32
N HIS A 218 -4.07 -14.58 -12.68
CA HIS A 218 -2.80 -14.21 -13.27
C HIS A 218 -1.71 -15.29 -13.16
N GLY A 219 -2.08 -16.56 -13.11
CA GLY A 219 -1.17 -17.69 -12.97
C GLY A 219 -0.10 -17.83 -14.07
N ASN A 220 -0.39 -17.35 -15.28
CA ASN A 220 0.47 -17.43 -16.45
C ASN A 220 1.42 -16.23 -16.67
N LEU A 221 1.58 -15.38 -15.65
CA LEU A 221 2.50 -14.26 -15.73
C LEU A 221 3.95 -14.73 -15.88
N GLN A 222 4.79 -13.84 -16.43
CA GLN A 222 6.24 -14.01 -16.41
C GLN A 222 6.72 -14.25 -14.97
N THR A 223 7.67 -15.16 -14.78
CA THR A 223 8.11 -15.66 -13.47
C THR A 223 8.39 -14.54 -12.47
N TYR A 224 9.09 -13.47 -12.87
CA TYR A 224 9.42 -12.36 -11.97
C TYR A 224 8.19 -11.57 -11.50
N LYS A 225 7.18 -11.37 -12.38
CA LYS A 225 5.93 -10.70 -12.00
C LYS A 225 5.11 -11.56 -11.04
N LYS A 226 5.05 -12.86 -11.31
CA LYS A 226 4.40 -13.83 -10.42
C LYS A 226 5.04 -13.82 -9.05
N GLN A 227 6.38 -13.89 -9.00
CA GLN A 227 7.12 -13.81 -7.73
C GLN A 227 6.90 -12.49 -7.00
N TYR A 228 6.79 -11.37 -7.72
CA TYR A 228 6.51 -10.07 -7.11
C TYR A 228 5.13 -10.05 -6.48
N LEU A 229 4.09 -10.52 -7.18
CA LEU A 229 2.73 -10.63 -6.64
C LEU A 229 2.70 -11.54 -5.41
N GLU A 230 3.29 -12.73 -5.49
CA GLU A 230 3.36 -13.68 -4.38
C GLU A 230 4.08 -13.09 -3.16
N ARG A 231 5.15 -12.32 -3.35
CA ARG A 231 5.82 -11.59 -2.26
C ARG A 231 4.93 -10.50 -1.65
N GLY A 232 4.22 -9.74 -2.47
CA GLY A 232 3.30 -8.71 -2.00
C GLY A 232 2.16 -9.30 -1.18
N ILE A 233 1.54 -10.37 -1.66
CA ILE A 233 0.48 -11.09 -0.94
C ILE A 233 1.04 -11.71 0.36
N ALA A 234 2.28 -12.22 0.33
CA ALA A 234 2.91 -12.77 1.51
C ALA A 234 3.13 -11.74 2.63
N GLU A 235 3.32 -10.44 2.32
CA GLU A 235 3.35 -9.39 3.36
C GLU A 235 1.97 -9.25 4.05
N ALA A 236 0.87 -9.27 3.30
CA ALA A 236 -0.47 -9.26 3.88
C ALA A 236 -0.75 -10.53 4.70
N VAL A 237 -0.31 -11.69 4.21
CA VAL A 237 -0.36 -12.97 4.97
C VAL A 237 0.48 -12.89 6.24
N ASP A 238 1.65 -12.28 6.20
CA ASP A 238 2.49 -12.08 7.40
C ASP A 238 1.79 -11.18 8.44
N ASP A 239 0.94 -10.24 8.01
CA ASP A 239 0.12 -9.44 8.90
C ASP A 239 -1.06 -10.25 9.48
N GLU A 240 -1.63 -11.18 8.73
CA GLU A 240 -2.64 -12.14 9.24
C GLU A 240 -2.06 -12.99 10.39
N TYR A 241 -0.83 -13.47 10.27
CA TYR A 241 -0.17 -14.16 11.40
C TYR A 241 0.02 -13.25 12.63
N GLN A 242 0.25 -11.96 12.43
CA GLN A 242 0.31 -11.01 13.55
C GLN A 242 -1.06 -10.87 14.23
N ILE A 243 -2.15 -10.85 13.45
CA ILE A 243 -3.52 -10.82 13.99
C ILE A 243 -3.78 -12.08 14.83
N PHE A 244 -3.43 -13.27 14.35
CA PHE A 244 -3.54 -14.51 15.12
C PHE A 244 -2.74 -14.44 16.43
N LEU A 245 -1.50 -13.98 16.40
CA LEU A 245 -0.66 -13.82 17.59
C LEU A 245 -1.27 -12.81 18.59
N ALA A 246 -1.83 -11.72 18.08
CA ALA A 246 -2.43 -10.67 18.91
C ALA A 246 -3.77 -11.08 19.53
N LYS A 247 -4.55 -11.94 18.86
CA LYS A 247 -5.77 -12.55 19.41
C LYS A 247 -5.49 -13.50 20.59
N GLY A 248 -4.24 -13.96 20.71
CA GLY A 248 -3.80 -14.77 21.83
C GLY A 248 -4.01 -16.28 21.68
N ASN A 249 -3.74 -17.02 22.77
CA ASN A 249 -3.70 -18.49 22.77
C ASN A 249 -5.07 -19.12 23.10
N ASP A 250 -6.13 -18.66 22.46
CA ASP A 250 -7.42 -19.35 22.45
C ASP A 250 -7.39 -20.56 21.48
N THR A 251 -8.01 -21.67 21.88
CA THR A 251 -8.00 -22.91 21.09
C THR A 251 -8.56 -22.71 19.69
N ARG A 252 -9.65 -21.97 19.55
CA ARG A 252 -10.26 -21.68 18.23
C ARG A 252 -9.34 -20.85 17.35
N ASN A 253 -8.68 -19.86 17.94
CA ASN A 253 -7.72 -19.02 17.22
C ASN A 253 -6.54 -19.83 16.68
N VAL A 254 -6.00 -20.76 17.48
CA VAL A 254 -4.93 -21.66 17.06
C VAL A 254 -5.38 -22.61 15.94
N GLU A 255 -6.58 -23.16 16.04
CA GLU A 255 -7.14 -24.01 14.99
C GLU A 255 -7.38 -23.24 13.68
N HIS A 256 -7.92 -22.02 13.75
CA HIS A 256 -8.11 -21.17 12.57
C HIS A 256 -6.76 -20.87 11.91
N MET A 257 -5.74 -20.49 12.68
CA MET A 257 -4.41 -20.23 12.15
C MET A 257 -3.82 -21.47 11.45
N LYS A 258 -3.96 -22.66 12.04
CA LYS A 258 -3.46 -23.91 11.42
C LYS A 258 -4.17 -24.23 10.11
N LYS A 259 -5.51 -24.06 10.06
CA LYS A 259 -6.31 -24.23 8.83
C LYS A 259 -5.90 -23.21 7.77
N PHE A 260 -5.69 -21.97 8.15
CA PHE A 260 -5.20 -20.93 7.27
C PHE A 260 -3.80 -21.28 6.69
N ASP A 261 -2.86 -21.76 7.53
CA ASP A 261 -1.53 -22.18 7.07
C ASP A 261 -1.59 -23.39 6.14
N GLU A 262 -2.50 -24.35 6.39
CA GLU A 262 -2.74 -25.52 5.55
C GLU A 262 -3.32 -25.12 4.19
N MET A 263 -4.34 -24.27 4.17
CA MET A 263 -4.91 -23.70 2.95
C MET A 263 -3.84 -22.98 2.12
N LEU A 264 -3.03 -22.13 2.74
CA LEU A 264 -1.93 -21.45 2.05
C LEU A 264 -0.93 -22.43 1.42
N ARG A 265 -0.58 -23.50 2.13
CA ARG A 265 0.35 -24.49 1.64
C ARG A 265 -0.21 -25.26 0.44
N GLU A 266 -1.51 -25.59 0.46
CA GLU A 266 -2.15 -26.44 -0.54
C GLU A 266 -2.63 -25.63 -1.76
N GLU A 267 -3.25 -24.48 -1.53
CA GLU A 267 -3.90 -23.70 -2.59
C GLU A 267 -3.01 -22.56 -3.11
N HIS A 268 -2.12 -22.00 -2.27
CA HIS A 268 -1.27 -20.86 -2.63
C HIS A 268 0.23 -21.12 -2.32
N PRO A 269 0.83 -22.20 -2.85
CA PRO A 269 2.18 -22.63 -2.46
C PRO A 269 3.27 -21.59 -2.77
N GLY A 270 3.08 -20.71 -3.76
CA GLY A 270 3.99 -19.62 -4.06
C GLY A 270 4.00 -18.57 -2.95
N VAL A 271 2.83 -18.11 -2.53
CA VAL A 271 2.66 -17.19 -1.40
C VAL A 271 3.17 -17.80 -0.10
N TYR A 272 2.84 -19.08 0.15
CA TYR A 272 3.33 -19.81 1.33
C TYR A 272 4.85 -19.79 1.44
N ARG A 273 5.58 -20.02 0.33
CA ARG A 273 7.05 -19.97 0.29
C ARG A 273 7.60 -18.56 0.41
N ALA A 274 6.88 -17.56 -0.06
CA ALA A 274 7.28 -16.15 -0.03
C ALA A 274 7.17 -15.52 1.36
N CYS A 275 6.38 -16.08 2.29
CA CYS A 275 6.30 -15.60 3.67
C CYS A 275 7.69 -15.66 4.34
N SER A 276 8.23 -14.49 4.67
CA SER A 276 9.64 -14.36 5.09
C SER A 276 9.83 -13.98 6.55
N ARG A 277 8.76 -13.68 7.30
CA ARG A 277 8.86 -13.30 8.72
C ARG A 277 9.41 -14.45 9.56
N LYS A 278 10.43 -14.15 10.35
CA LYS A 278 11.07 -15.13 11.24
C LYS A 278 10.06 -15.78 12.20
N SER A 279 9.06 -15.03 12.68
CA SER A 279 8.00 -15.56 13.55
C SER A 279 7.16 -16.62 12.84
N VAL A 280 6.75 -16.38 11.59
CA VAL A 280 5.99 -17.36 10.79
C VAL A 280 6.83 -18.60 10.51
N TRP A 281 8.08 -18.41 10.09
CA TRP A 281 9.02 -19.53 9.88
C TRP A 281 9.19 -20.39 11.14
N MET A 282 9.37 -19.77 12.32
CA MET A 282 9.51 -20.50 13.58
C MET A 282 8.22 -21.25 13.98
N LEU A 283 7.05 -20.63 13.78
CA LEU A 283 5.76 -21.28 14.02
C LEU A 283 5.61 -22.53 13.15
N ARG A 284 5.85 -22.43 11.85
CA ARG A 284 5.78 -23.55 10.89
C ARG A 284 6.79 -24.65 11.23
N LYS A 285 8.05 -24.30 11.49
CA LYS A 285 9.12 -25.26 11.82
C LYS A 285 8.83 -26.09 13.08
N THR A 286 8.10 -25.54 14.04
CA THR A 286 7.73 -26.19 15.29
C THR A 286 6.36 -26.88 15.25
N GLY A 287 5.69 -26.87 14.08
CA GLY A 287 4.30 -27.35 13.97
C GLY A 287 3.37 -26.58 14.90
N PHE A 288 3.61 -25.26 15.04
CA PHE A 288 2.86 -24.35 15.90
C PHE A 288 2.91 -24.62 17.40
N LYS A 289 3.78 -25.54 17.86
CA LYS A 289 3.91 -25.86 19.30
C LYS A 289 4.33 -24.67 20.15
N ILE A 290 5.11 -23.74 19.59
CA ILE A 290 5.55 -22.52 20.29
C ILE A 290 4.55 -21.38 20.25
N PHE A 291 3.38 -21.54 19.62
CA PHE A 291 2.39 -20.47 19.49
C PHE A 291 1.99 -19.83 20.83
N PRO A 292 1.72 -20.56 21.92
CA PRO A 292 1.39 -19.96 23.19
C PRO A 292 2.45 -18.97 23.70
N MET A 293 3.73 -19.38 23.60
CA MET A 293 4.86 -18.53 23.97
C MET A 293 4.99 -17.32 23.02
N ALA A 294 4.85 -17.53 21.72
CA ALA A 294 4.95 -16.47 20.74
C ALA A 294 3.84 -15.41 20.92
N ALA A 295 2.59 -15.83 21.16
CA ALA A 295 1.47 -14.94 21.46
C ALA A 295 1.69 -14.15 22.75
N TRP A 296 2.20 -14.80 23.81
CA TRP A 296 2.53 -14.12 25.07
C TRP A 296 3.64 -13.06 24.88
N VAL A 297 4.71 -13.38 24.15
CA VAL A 297 5.78 -12.41 23.83
C VAL A 297 5.21 -11.26 23.01
N TYR A 298 4.40 -11.57 22.00
CA TYR A 298 3.79 -10.55 21.12
C TYR A 298 2.91 -9.57 21.91
N SER A 299 2.06 -10.07 22.81
CA SER A 299 1.21 -9.23 23.65
C SER A 299 2.00 -8.29 24.56
N ARG A 300 3.17 -8.72 25.07
CA ARG A 300 4.03 -7.89 25.90
C ARG A 300 4.82 -6.81 25.12
N LEU A 301 5.16 -7.10 23.88
CA LEU A 301 5.93 -6.15 23.04
C LEU A 301 5.04 -5.07 22.43
N ARG A 302 3.77 -5.34 22.18
CA ARG A 302 2.83 -4.43 21.53
C ARG A 302 1.61 -4.03 22.40
N GLY A 303 1.49 -4.56 23.59
CA GLY A 303 0.38 -4.32 24.51
C GLY A 303 0.61 -3.21 25.53
N ASN A 304 1.69 -2.44 25.39
CA ASN A 304 1.95 -1.24 26.20
C ASN A 304 1.73 0.03 25.40
#